data_2f73d50c56405d12cdaa3c6c8a3906ae
#
_entry.id   2f73d50c56405d12cdaa3c6c8a3906ae
#
_cell.length_a   1.000
_cell.length_b   1.000
_cell.length_c   1.000
_cell.angle_alpha   90.00
_cell.angle_beta   90.00
_cell.angle_gamma   90.00
#
_symmetry.space_group_name_H-M   'P 1'
#
loop_
_entity.id
_entity.type
_entity.pdbx_description
1 polymer ?
#
loop_
_entity_poly.entity_id
_entity_poly.type
_entity_poly.pdbx_seq_one_letter_code
_entity_poly.pdbx_strand_id
1 'polypeptide(L)'
;MLFRSIAEKYDRGYGHFTTRQNIQFNWLTLEDTPEILADLAKVEMHAIQTSGNCIRNITSDPFAGVAGDEVVDPRPVCELLRQWSTLHPEFAYLPRKFKIAVSASKEDRAIVAAHDLGLYLKKNSKGELVADVLVGGGMGRTPILGVIIKHDLPWQELPNYLSAVLRVYNRFGRRDRKSTRLNSSH
;
A
#
# COMPACT_ATOMS: atom_id res chain seq x y z
N MET A 1 -24.38 -2.81 0.46
CA MET A 1 -24.56 -4.26 0.67
C MET A 1 -23.82 -5.13 -0.35
N LEU A 2 -23.05 -4.53 -1.26
CA LEU A 2 -22.35 -5.23 -2.37
C LEU A 2 -21.50 -6.42 -1.90
N PHE A 3 -20.63 -6.24 -0.90
CA PHE A 3 -19.74 -7.33 -0.43
C PHE A 3 -20.50 -8.54 0.11
N ARG A 4 -21.64 -8.31 0.79
CA ARG A 4 -22.52 -9.39 1.21
C ARG A 4 -23.10 -10.14 0.01
N SER A 5 -23.59 -9.41 -1.00
CA SER A 5 -24.13 -10.03 -2.22
C SER A 5 -23.07 -10.84 -2.96
N ILE A 6 -21.83 -10.34 -3.06
CA ILE A 6 -20.71 -11.08 -3.67
C ILE A 6 -20.41 -12.35 -2.86
N ALA A 7 -20.33 -12.24 -1.52
CA ALA A 7 -20.07 -13.40 -0.68
C ALA A 7 -21.16 -14.47 -0.77
N GLU A 8 -22.42 -14.07 -0.80
CA GLU A 8 -23.56 -15.00 -0.87
C GLU A 8 -23.72 -15.64 -2.25
N LYS A 9 -23.45 -14.88 -3.33
CA LYS A 9 -23.65 -15.34 -4.71
C LYS A 9 -22.47 -16.16 -5.26
N TYR A 10 -21.23 -15.74 -4.95
CA TYR A 10 -20.02 -16.23 -5.60
C TYR A 10 -19.01 -16.89 -4.66
N ASP A 11 -19.18 -16.77 -3.35
CA ASP A 11 -18.34 -17.37 -2.34
C ASP A 11 -19.19 -18.18 -1.35
N ARG A 12 -18.72 -18.48 -0.18
CA ARG A 12 -19.38 -19.30 0.86
C ARG A 12 -20.14 -18.49 1.89
N GLY A 13 -20.61 -17.31 1.52
CA GLY A 13 -21.42 -16.43 2.40
C GLY A 13 -20.57 -15.57 3.36
N TYR A 14 -19.24 -15.56 3.24
CA TYR A 14 -18.38 -14.73 4.09
C TYR A 14 -17.20 -14.15 3.30
N GLY A 15 -16.62 -13.05 3.81
CA GLY A 15 -15.38 -12.45 3.33
C GLY A 15 -14.41 -12.25 4.48
N HIS A 16 -13.14 -12.01 4.16
CA HIS A 16 -12.06 -11.76 5.12
C HIS A 16 -11.56 -10.33 5.00
N PHE A 17 -11.65 -9.56 6.07
CA PHE A 17 -11.00 -8.25 6.16
C PHE A 17 -9.51 -8.41 6.42
N THR A 18 -8.71 -7.79 5.59
CA THR A 18 -7.25 -7.90 5.68
C THR A 18 -6.64 -6.74 6.46
N THR A 19 -5.42 -6.93 6.99
CA THR A 19 -4.64 -5.89 7.68
C THR A 19 -4.23 -4.73 6.75
N ARG A 20 -4.42 -4.87 5.44
CA ARG A 20 -4.16 -3.81 4.46
C ARG A 20 -5.44 -3.21 3.87
N GLN A 21 -6.51 -3.16 4.68
CA GLN A 21 -7.75 -2.45 4.33
C GLN A 21 -8.39 -2.99 3.03
N ASN A 22 -8.29 -4.30 2.80
CA ASN A 22 -8.93 -5.00 1.69
C ASN A 22 -9.96 -6.00 2.21
N ILE A 23 -10.85 -6.45 1.32
CA ILE A 23 -11.70 -7.60 1.52
C ILE A 23 -11.23 -8.72 0.59
N GLN A 24 -11.09 -9.92 1.13
CA GLN A 24 -10.68 -11.11 0.39
C GLN A 24 -11.82 -12.11 0.37
N PHE A 25 -12.13 -12.60 -0.83
CA PHE A 25 -12.97 -13.76 -1.06
C PHE A 25 -12.08 -14.93 -1.47
N ASN A 26 -12.32 -16.13 -0.93
CA ASN A 26 -11.35 -17.22 -1.02
C ASN A 26 -11.77 -18.33 -1.97
N TRP A 27 -13.05 -18.45 -2.31
CA TRP A 27 -13.63 -19.61 -2.99
C TRP A 27 -14.29 -19.26 -4.32
N LEU A 28 -13.89 -18.13 -4.90
CA LEU A 28 -14.37 -17.68 -6.20
C LEU A 28 -13.90 -18.62 -7.30
N THR A 29 -14.76 -18.82 -8.31
CA THR A 29 -14.35 -19.48 -9.56
C THR A 29 -13.76 -18.47 -10.54
N LEU A 30 -12.99 -18.94 -11.51
CA LEU A 30 -12.43 -18.06 -12.53
C LEU A 30 -13.55 -17.54 -13.46
N GLU A 31 -14.55 -18.39 -13.71
CA GLU A 31 -15.70 -18.10 -14.56
C GLU A 31 -16.56 -16.96 -14.00
N ASP A 32 -16.70 -16.86 -12.69
CA ASP A 32 -17.49 -15.81 -12.04
C ASP A 32 -16.76 -14.46 -11.92
N THR A 33 -15.43 -14.47 -12.08
CA THR A 33 -14.60 -13.28 -11.89
C THR A 33 -15.04 -12.07 -12.73
N PRO A 34 -15.42 -12.19 -14.02
CA PRO A 34 -15.87 -11.05 -14.82
C PRO A 34 -17.13 -10.38 -14.25
N GLU A 35 -18.11 -11.17 -13.76
CA GLU A 35 -19.34 -10.65 -13.18
C GLU A 35 -19.06 -9.93 -11.85
N ILE A 36 -18.18 -10.49 -11.02
CA ILE A 36 -17.75 -9.86 -9.76
C ILE A 36 -17.08 -8.52 -10.03
N LEU A 37 -16.19 -8.45 -11.02
CA LEU A 37 -15.54 -7.20 -11.39
C LEU A 37 -16.53 -6.17 -11.94
N ALA A 38 -17.53 -6.61 -12.71
CA ALA A 38 -18.60 -5.76 -13.20
C ALA A 38 -19.48 -5.22 -12.05
N ASP A 39 -19.76 -6.04 -11.05
CA ASP A 39 -20.49 -5.60 -9.85
C ASP A 39 -19.69 -4.59 -9.02
N LEU A 40 -18.39 -4.78 -8.87
CA LEU A 40 -17.49 -3.82 -8.22
C LEU A 40 -17.43 -2.50 -8.98
N ALA A 41 -17.35 -2.54 -10.30
CA ALA A 41 -17.30 -1.35 -11.15
C ALA A 41 -18.53 -0.45 -11.02
N LYS A 42 -19.72 -1.00 -10.74
CA LYS A 42 -20.96 -0.22 -10.50
C LYS A 42 -20.86 0.72 -9.30
N VAL A 43 -19.94 0.47 -8.38
CA VAL A 43 -19.69 1.29 -7.19
C VAL A 43 -18.27 1.88 -7.20
N GLU A 44 -17.66 2.00 -8.38
CA GLU A 44 -16.33 2.58 -8.61
C GLU A 44 -15.21 1.85 -7.85
N MET A 45 -15.38 0.57 -7.60
CA MET A 45 -14.38 -0.29 -6.96
C MET A 45 -13.71 -1.22 -7.96
N HIS A 46 -12.50 -1.63 -7.65
CA HIS A 46 -11.72 -2.55 -8.48
C HIS A 46 -10.77 -3.42 -7.62
N ALA A 47 -10.22 -4.47 -8.24
CA ALA A 47 -9.26 -5.38 -7.60
C ALA A 47 -7.79 -5.10 -8.01
N ILE A 48 -7.50 -3.96 -8.64
CA ILE A 48 -6.14 -3.60 -9.09
C ILE A 48 -5.25 -3.36 -7.86
N GLN A 49 -3.97 -3.76 -7.93
CA GLN A 49 -2.98 -3.62 -6.85
C GLN A 49 -3.28 -4.43 -5.58
N THR A 50 -4.22 -5.35 -5.61
CA THR A 50 -4.48 -6.24 -4.47
C THR A 50 -3.60 -7.49 -4.48
N SER A 51 -2.98 -7.83 -5.62
CA SER A 51 -2.14 -9.00 -5.82
C SER A 51 -0.93 -8.72 -6.72
N GLY A 52 -0.02 -9.68 -6.87
CA GLY A 52 1.11 -9.63 -7.80
C GLY A 52 2.35 -8.89 -7.30
N ASN A 53 3.35 -8.85 -8.17
CA ASN A 53 4.64 -8.20 -7.95
C ASN A 53 4.60 -6.75 -8.42
N CYS A 54 3.73 -5.98 -7.84
CA CYS A 54 3.51 -4.56 -8.11
C CYS A 54 3.45 -3.76 -6.81
N ILE A 55 3.31 -2.46 -6.93
CA ILE A 55 2.93 -1.62 -5.80
C ILE A 55 1.52 -2.04 -5.37
N ARG A 56 1.37 -2.36 -4.08
CA ARG A 56 0.07 -2.71 -3.50
C ARG A 56 -0.75 -1.45 -3.23
N ASN A 57 -2.02 -1.62 -2.90
CA ASN A 57 -2.85 -0.51 -2.44
C ASN A 57 -2.13 0.31 -1.37
N ILE A 58 -2.29 1.62 -1.41
CA ILE A 58 -1.72 2.52 -0.41
C ILE A 58 -2.59 2.45 0.85
N THR A 59 -1.96 2.19 1.99
CA THR A 59 -2.67 2.13 3.29
C THR A 59 -2.38 3.35 4.13
N SER A 60 -3.32 3.69 5.01
CA SER A 60 -3.19 4.82 5.94
C SER A 60 -3.75 4.47 7.32
N ASP A 61 -3.74 5.46 8.20
CA ASP A 61 -4.39 5.39 9.51
C ASP A 61 -5.89 5.05 9.36
N PRO A 62 -6.43 4.09 10.12
CA PRO A 62 -7.86 3.78 10.10
C PRO A 62 -8.73 4.96 10.53
N PHE A 63 -8.18 5.93 11.25
CA PHE A 63 -8.86 7.16 11.67
C PHE A 63 -8.50 8.38 10.80
N ALA A 64 -7.92 8.17 9.62
CA ALA A 64 -7.56 9.25 8.69
C ALA A 64 -8.74 10.19 8.42
N GLY A 65 -8.51 11.49 8.59
CA GLY A 65 -9.50 12.56 8.43
C GLY A 65 -10.34 12.84 9.69
N VAL A 66 -10.18 12.06 10.78
CA VAL A 66 -10.92 12.27 12.04
C VAL A 66 -10.05 12.11 13.30
N ALA A 67 -8.80 11.71 13.15
CA ALA A 67 -7.89 11.54 14.29
C ALA A 67 -7.51 12.90 14.90
N GLY A 68 -7.67 13.03 16.23
CA GLY A 68 -7.41 14.28 16.94
C GLY A 68 -5.93 14.71 16.98
N ASP A 69 -5.01 13.78 16.73
CA ASP A 69 -3.56 14.00 16.65
C ASP A 69 -3.03 14.15 15.21
N GLU A 70 -3.94 14.19 14.22
CA GLU A 70 -3.62 14.30 12.81
C GLU A 70 -3.19 15.74 12.45
N VAL A 71 -2.05 15.86 11.78
CA VAL A 71 -1.49 17.15 11.35
C VAL A 71 -2.14 17.63 10.05
N VAL A 72 -2.50 16.68 9.20
CA VAL A 72 -3.15 16.87 7.90
C VAL A 72 -3.86 15.58 7.50
N ASP A 73 -4.97 15.67 6.78
CA ASP A 73 -5.64 14.49 6.23
C ASP A 73 -4.72 13.77 5.21
N PRO A 74 -4.30 12.52 5.45
CA PRO A 74 -3.40 11.80 4.55
C PRO A 74 -4.10 11.23 3.31
N ARG A 75 -5.44 11.17 3.27
CA ARG A 75 -6.20 10.53 2.19
C ARG A 75 -5.95 11.15 0.82
N PRO A 76 -5.85 12.50 0.64
CA PRO A 76 -5.48 13.08 -0.64
C PRO A 76 -4.11 12.65 -1.16
N VAL A 77 -3.12 12.50 -0.27
CA VAL A 77 -1.78 12.00 -0.65
C VAL A 77 -1.84 10.53 -1.01
N CYS A 78 -2.59 9.72 -0.28
CA CYS A 78 -2.82 8.31 -0.61
C CYS A 78 -3.46 8.17 -2.00
N GLU A 79 -4.46 8.99 -2.31
CA GLU A 79 -5.13 8.97 -3.61
C GLU A 79 -4.20 9.42 -4.75
N LEU A 80 -3.41 10.47 -4.54
CA LEU A 80 -2.37 10.87 -5.49
C LEU A 80 -1.42 9.72 -5.81
N LEU A 81 -0.91 9.04 -4.78
CA LEU A 81 0.01 7.92 -4.95
C LEU A 81 -0.67 6.70 -5.58
N ARG A 82 -1.95 6.47 -5.28
CA ARG A 82 -2.75 5.42 -5.92
C ARG A 82 -2.86 5.69 -7.43
N GLN A 83 -3.26 6.88 -7.83
CA GLN A 83 -3.39 7.24 -9.25
C GLN A 83 -2.04 7.17 -9.97
N TRP A 84 -0.99 7.68 -9.36
CA TRP A 84 0.36 7.61 -9.92
C TRP A 84 0.83 6.17 -10.12
N SER A 85 0.54 5.26 -9.18
CA SER A 85 1.05 3.88 -9.21
C SER A 85 0.18 2.91 -10.00
N THR A 86 -1.10 3.23 -10.20
CA THR A 86 -2.05 2.36 -10.91
C THR A 86 -1.67 2.21 -12.38
N LEU A 87 -1.45 0.97 -12.81
CA LEU A 87 -1.05 0.61 -14.17
C LEU A 87 0.25 1.29 -14.65
N HIS A 88 1.08 1.76 -13.72
CA HIS A 88 2.37 2.35 -14.09
C HIS A 88 3.28 1.30 -14.72
N PRO A 89 3.75 1.49 -15.97
CA PRO A 89 4.42 0.43 -16.73
C PRO A 89 5.75 -0.02 -16.10
N GLU A 90 6.49 0.89 -15.47
CA GLU A 90 7.76 0.55 -14.81
C GLU A 90 7.59 -0.30 -13.54
N PHE A 91 6.38 -0.30 -12.93
CA PHE A 91 6.14 -0.93 -11.62
C PHE A 91 5.19 -2.13 -11.70
N ALA A 92 4.89 -2.60 -12.91
CA ALA A 92 4.04 -3.77 -13.12
C ALA A 92 4.74 -5.11 -12.79
N TYR A 93 6.07 -5.14 -12.87
CA TYR A 93 6.90 -6.34 -12.69
C TYR A 93 8.06 -6.09 -11.72
N LEU A 94 7.75 -5.66 -10.52
CA LEU A 94 8.73 -5.49 -9.44
C LEU A 94 9.32 -6.85 -9.01
N PRO A 95 10.50 -6.88 -8.35
CA PRO A 95 11.09 -8.11 -7.82
C PRO A 95 10.12 -8.87 -6.90
N ARG A 96 9.36 -8.14 -6.11
CA ARG A 96 8.32 -8.65 -5.22
C ARG A 96 7.24 -7.58 -4.99
N LYS A 97 6.12 -7.98 -4.37
CA LYS A 97 5.09 -7.05 -3.89
C LYS A 97 5.73 -5.93 -3.07
N PHE A 98 5.36 -4.69 -3.36
CA PHE A 98 5.87 -3.52 -2.68
C PHE A 98 4.74 -2.78 -1.97
N LYS A 99 4.89 -2.51 -0.70
CA LYS A 99 3.84 -1.96 0.15
C LYS A 99 4.23 -0.56 0.61
N ILE A 100 3.28 0.36 0.48
CA ILE A 100 3.41 1.75 0.91
C ILE A 100 2.37 2.02 1.99
N ALA A 101 2.76 2.69 3.07
CA ALA A 101 1.86 3.21 4.08
C ALA A 101 2.14 4.69 4.34
N VAL A 102 1.07 5.44 4.64
CA VAL A 102 1.12 6.88 4.88
C VAL A 102 0.46 7.17 6.22
N SER A 103 1.08 7.99 7.06
CA SER A 103 0.47 8.51 8.28
C SER A 103 0.74 10.01 8.41
N ALA A 104 -0.21 10.71 9.00
CA ALA A 104 -0.07 12.12 9.36
C ALA A 104 -0.33 12.35 10.85
N SER A 105 -0.50 11.27 11.61
CA SER A 105 -0.75 11.30 13.05
C SER A 105 0.55 11.13 13.83
N LYS A 106 0.58 11.62 15.06
CA LYS A 106 1.71 11.43 15.97
C LYS A 106 1.89 9.97 16.35
N GLU A 107 0.77 9.25 16.51
CA GLU A 107 0.77 7.80 16.72
C GLU A 107 0.80 7.07 15.39
N ASP A 108 1.73 6.14 15.21
CA ASP A 108 1.84 5.33 13.98
C ASP A 108 0.85 4.16 13.97
N ARG A 109 -0.45 4.45 13.86
CA ARG A 109 -1.51 3.45 13.73
C ARG A 109 -1.50 2.74 12.36
N ALA A 110 -0.82 3.30 11.37
CA ALA A 110 -0.64 2.69 10.06
C ALA A 110 0.57 1.75 9.99
N ILE A 111 1.38 1.68 11.05
CA ILE A 111 2.63 0.90 11.13
C ILE A 111 3.55 1.24 9.95
N VAL A 112 3.68 2.51 9.66
CA VAL A 112 4.44 3.06 8.53
C VAL A 112 5.88 2.54 8.51
N ALA A 113 6.53 2.52 9.68
CA ALA A 113 7.92 2.07 9.80
C ALA A 113 8.16 0.60 9.44
N ALA A 114 7.13 -0.24 9.43
CA ALA A 114 7.24 -1.67 9.09
C ALA A 114 6.90 -1.98 7.62
N HIS A 115 6.70 -0.97 6.77
CA HIS A 115 6.40 -1.12 5.36
C HIS A 115 7.66 -1.01 4.49
N ASP A 116 7.61 -1.56 3.26
CA ASP A 116 8.72 -1.43 2.30
C ASP A 116 9.06 0.03 2.04
N LEU A 117 8.02 0.90 2.03
CA LEU A 117 8.13 2.35 2.00
C LEU A 117 7.10 2.96 2.93
N GLY A 118 7.56 3.88 3.76
CA GLY A 118 6.74 4.61 4.71
C GLY A 118 6.80 6.12 4.49
N LEU A 119 5.68 6.80 4.68
CA LEU A 119 5.59 8.26 4.62
C LEU A 119 4.98 8.81 5.89
N TYR A 120 5.71 9.65 6.60
CA TYR A 120 5.17 10.47 7.68
C TYR A 120 4.94 11.89 7.16
N LEU A 121 3.66 12.26 7.01
CA LEU A 121 3.27 13.60 6.60
C LEU A 121 3.34 14.55 7.80
N LYS A 122 3.90 15.73 7.58
CA LYS A 122 4.02 16.77 8.59
C LYS A 122 4.03 18.16 7.96
N LYS A 123 3.95 19.19 8.76
CA LYS A 123 4.17 20.58 8.33
C LYS A 123 5.59 21.01 8.73
N ASN A 124 6.28 21.64 7.80
CA ASN A 124 7.58 22.25 8.07
C ASN A 124 7.42 23.57 8.85
N SER A 125 8.52 24.24 9.16
CA SER A 125 8.53 25.52 9.89
C SER A 125 7.78 26.65 9.19
N LYS A 126 7.53 26.52 7.86
CA LYS A 126 6.74 27.47 7.06
C LYS A 126 5.26 27.10 6.96
N GLY A 127 4.85 25.99 7.58
CA GLY A 127 3.48 25.49 7.50
C GLY A 127 3.18 24.68 6.21
N GLU A 128 4.18 24.42 5.36
CA GLU A 128 4.01 23.67 4.12
C GLU A 128 3.98 22.16 4.39
N LEU A 129 3.18 21.42 3.60
CA LEU A 129 3.11 19.98 3.69
C LEU A 129 4.38 19.31 3.14
N VAL A 130 5.01 18.53 3.98
CA VAL A 130 6.22 17.75 3.66
C VAL A 130 6.09 16.33 4.20
N ALA A 131 6.94 15.43 3.72
CA ALA A 131 6.98 14.05 4.15
C ALA A 131 8.40 13.62 4.58
N ASP A 132 8.49 12.85 5.65
CA ASP A 132 9.67 12.01 5.89
C ASP A 132 9.48 10.69 5.18
N VAL A 133 10.48 10.27 4.42
CA VAL A 133 10.44 9.05 3.60
C VAL A 133 11.29 7.98 4.26
N LEU A 134 10.66 6.86 4.62
CA LEU A 134 11.29 5.68 5.18
C LEU A 134 11.34 4.57 4.13
N VAL A 135 12.38 3.75 4.15
CA VAL A 135 12.48 2.57 3.30
C VAL A 135 13.06 1.37 4.06
N GLY A 136 12.78 0.17 3.57
CA GLY A 136 13.38 -1.06 4.04
C GLY A 136 12.69 -1.71 5.23
N GLY A 137 11.50 -1.26 5.60
CA GLY A 137 10.69 -1.96 6.59
C GLY A 137 10.19 -3.32 6.10
N GLY A 138 9.88 -4.21 7.02
CA GLY A 138 9.37 -5.54 6.68
C GLY A 138 8.79 -6.27 7.88
N MET A 139 7.70 -6.98 7.65
CA MET A 139 6.99 -7.80 8.64
C MET A 139 7.12 -9.30 8.30
N GLY A 140 8.34 -9.74 7.96
CA GLY A 140 8.63 -11.14 7.70
C GLY A 140 8.98 -11.90 8.97
N ARG A 141 9.65 -13.06 8.82
CA ARG A 141 10.15 -13.87 9.95
C ARG A 141 11.07 -13.05 10.86
N THR A 142 11.92 -12.22 10.28
CA THR A 142 12.72 -11.24 11.00
C THR A 142 12.12 -9.85 10.69
N PRO A 143 11.36 -9.27 11.61
CA PRO A 143 10.80 -7.94 11.39
C PRO A 143 11.92 -6.89 11.42
N ILE A 144 11.84 -5.94 10.50
CA ILE A 144 12.80 -4.84 10.36
C ILE A 144 12.01 -3.54 10.25
N LEU A 145 12.43 -2.52 10.96
CA LEU A 145 11.90 -1.18 10.80
C LEU A 145 12.67 -0.44 9.70
N GLY A 146 11.94 0.32 8.91
CA GLY A 146 12.49 1.17 7.88
C GLY A 146 13.35 2.28 8.46
N VAL A 147 14.30 2.75 7.65
CA VAL A 147 15.14 3.91 7.99
C VAL A 147 14.70 5.12 7.19
N ILE A 148 14.77 6.29 7.79
CA ILE A 148 14.48 7.55 7.09
C ILE A 148 15.64 7.85 6.14
N ILE A 149 15.33 7.98 4.86
CA ILE A 149 16.30 8.33 3.81
C ILE A 149 16.16 9.77 3.33
N LYS A 150 15.04 10.40 3.63
CA LYS A 150 14.79 11.80 3.27
C LYS A 150 13.88 12.44 4.30
N HIS A 151 14.29 13.57 4.85
CA HIS A 151 13.47 14.45 5.67
C HIS A 151 12.88 15.58 4.83
N ASP A 152 11.71 16.06 5.24
CA ASP A 152 11.08 17.27 4.73
C ASP A 152 10.94 17.32 3.20
N LEU A 153 10.65 16.18 2.55
CA LEU A 153 10.40 16.14 1.12
C LEU A 153 9.06 16.86 0.82
N PRO A 154 9.03 17.89 -0.04
CA PRO A 154 7.79 18.52 -0.47
C PRO A 154 6.84 17.50 -1.10
N TRP A 155 5.56 17.56 -0.78
CA TRP A 155 4.59 16.57 -1.28
C TRP A 155 4.52 16.50 -2.82
N GLN A 156 4.77 17.63 -3.49
CA GLN A 156 4.79 17.70 -4.96
C GLN A 156 5.89 16.85 -5.59
N GLU A 157 6.98 16.62 -4.85
CA GLU A 157 8.11 15.82 -5.31
C GLU A 157 7.96 14.32 -5.00
N LEU A 158 6.93 13.93 -4.23
CA LEU A 158 6.72 12.53 -3.84
C LEU A 158 6.74 11.57 -5.05
N PRO A 159 5.95 11.76 -6.13
CA PRO A 159 5.95 10.81 -7.24
C PRO A 159 7.33 10.62 -7.87
N ASN A 160 8.08 11.70 -8.05
CA ASN A 160 9.43 11.65 -8.63
C ASN A 160 10.42 10.95 -7.72
N TYR A 161 10.42 11.28 -6.43
CA TYR A 161 11.32 10.68 -5.46
C TYR A 161 11.03 9.19 -5.26
N LEU A 162 9.76 8.83 -5.14
CA LEU A 162 9.35 7.43 -5.01
C LEU A 162 9.63 6.63 -6.28
N SER A 163 9.52 7.23 -7.46
CA SER A 163 9.98 6.60 -8.72
C SER A 163 11.45 6.23 -8.66
N ALA A 164 12.31 7.12 -8.16
CA ALA A 164 13.74 6.84 -8.01
C ALA A 164 13.99 5.68 -7.04
N VAL A 165 13.32 5.66 -5.89
CA VAL A 165 13.41 4.55 -4.90
C VAL A 165 12.98 3.23 -5.54
N LEU A 166 11.86 3.22 -6.26
CA LEU A 166 11.34 2.01 -6.92
C LEU A 166 12.23 1.52 -8.06
N ARG A 167 12.87 2.42 -8.82
CA ARG A 167 13.85 2.05 -9.85
C ARG A 167 15.08 1.37 -9.24
N VAL A 168 15.58 1.88 -8.11
CA VAL A 168 16.66 1.22 -7.36
C VAL A 168 16.21 -0.16 -6.88
N TYR A 169 15.01 -0.25 -6.29
CA TYR A 169 14.45 -1.54 -5.86
C TYR A 169 14.25 -2.50 -7.04
N ASN A 170 13.73 -2.02 -8.17
CA ASN A 170 13.50 -2.84 -9.35
C ASN A 170 14.80 -3.38 -9.95
N ARG A 171 15.87 -2.58 -9.92
CA ARG A 171 17.19 -2.96 -10.44
C ARG A 171 17.93 -3.93 -9.53
N PHE A 172 17.91 -3.71 -8.22
CA PHE A 172 18.77 -4.44 -7.27
C PHE A 172 18.00 -5.42 -6.38
N GLY A 173 16.66 -5.36 -6.39
CA GLY A 173 15.82 -6.25 -5.60
C GLY A 173 15.95 -7.70 -6.05
N ARG A 174 15.94 -8.61 -5.08
CA ARG A 174 16.08 -10.04 -5.34
C ARG A 174 14.83 -10.61 -6.01
N ARG A 175 14.99 -11.29 -7.13
CA ARG A 175 13.92 -11.97 -7.88
C ARG A 175 13.89 -13.48 -7.65
N ASP A 176 14.88 -14.04 -6.96
CA ASP A 176 14.98 -15.47 -6.72
C ASP A 176 14.04 -15.91 -5.57
N ARG A 177 13.18 -16.87 -5.87
CA ARG A 177 12.27 -17.50 -4.90
C ARG A 177 13.02 -18.25 -3.78
N LYS A 178 14.19 -18.80 -4.07
CA LYS A 178 14.98 -19.59 -3.08
C LYS A 178 15.54 -18.67 -2.00
N SER A 179 16.02 -17.48 -2.35
CA SER A 179 16.54 -16.52 -1.38
C SER A 179 15.49 -16.03 -0.37
N THR A 180 14.23 -16.01 -0.77
CA THR A 180 13.11 -15.65 0.12
C THR A 180 12.82 -16.72 1.16
N ARG A 181 13.11 -18.00 0.86
CA ARG A 181 13.00 -19.12 1.82
C ARG A 181 14.22 -19.22 2.75
N LEU A 182 15.42 -18.93 2.26
CA LEU A 182 16.65 -18.98 3.06
C LEU A 182 16.71 -17.85 4.09
N ASN A 183 16.23 -16.65 3.79
CA ASN A 183 16.08 -15.60 4.81
C ASN A 183 14.96 -15.89 5.83
N SER A 184 14.18 -16.94 5.63
CA SER A 184 13.20 -17.44 6.61
C SER A 184 13.75 -18.61 7.45
N SER A 185 15.00 -19.03 7.25
CA SER A 185 15.62 -20.18 7.93
C SER A 185 16.89 -19.84 8.72
N HIS A 186 17.18 -18.57 8.96
CA HIS A 186 18.23 -18.10 9.87
C HIS A 186 17.66 -17.24 10.98
#